data_742f41b76785ce018a91fa98e83a99c9
#
_entry.id   742f41b76785ce018a91fa98e83a99c9
#
_cell.length_a   1.000
_cell.length_b   1.000
_cell.length_c   1.000
_cell.angle_alpha   90.00
_cell.angle_beta   90.00
_cell.angle_gamma   90.00
#
_symmetry.space_group_name_H-M   'P 1'
#
loop_
_entity.id
_entity.type
_entity.pdbx_description
1 polymer ?
#
loop_
_entity_poly.entity_id
_entity_poly.type
_entity_poly.pdbx_seq_one_letter_code
_entity_poly.pdbx_strand_id
1 'polypeptide(L)'
;SNTGREDIELLVDTYNHRHPDAINLISKYFYGETQATMSEITEFDENFLVVTSVSLTEKKDHKFKFLQKIKTSEEFQNNLILLLIQAREKAPSSEPLTNIEKEIEKTRSLDTYFSEVKSKKVISKNIVEITLQGGLESLPNFGNDAFLYFIVSKEKNFKFSDDFTMATFRSLKASDESTSLNGAYYTIRRKRTNEIDVWFVLHSNPGPLADWAEKCDEGDSVAVWGPRSSYNPPEEVAQYVFIADETAQPAVLSCIENLTNEKYIGIFETKNKKYEYDLEGLSDCIKWVYRDDHDQKDLIREIVKLVKKEKNTYIFGAGEGKRMFALRRALKEKGFSARDINLIGYWKK
;
A
#
# COMPACT_ATOMS: atom_id res chain seq x y z
N SER A 1 -18.39 -0.44 -17.09
CA SER A 1 -17.13 0.12 -17.61
C SER A 1 -15.96 -0.82 -17.28
N ASN A 2 -14.96 -0.85 -18.14
CA ASN A 2 -13.77 -1.69 -17.97
C ASN A 2 -12.99 -1.32 -16.68
N THR A 3 -13.12 -0.11 -16.19
CA THR A 3 -12.41 0.39 -15.01
C THR A 3 -12.80 -0.35 -13.73
N GLY A 4 -14.10 -0.61 -13.54
CA GLY A 4 -14.57 -1.34 -12.36
C GLY A 4 -14.06 -2.78 -12.34
N ARG A 5 -14.03 -3.45 -13.50
CA ARG A 5 -13.52 -4.81 -13.61
C ARG A 5 -12.01 -4.88 -13.34
N GLU A 6 -11.24 -3.92 -13.87
CA GLU A 6 -9.79 -3.86 -13.63
C GLU A 6 -9.48 -3.67 -12.15
N ASP A 7 -10.24 -2.82 -11.46
CA ASP A 7 -10.08 -2.61 -10.01
C ASP A 7 -10.38 -3.90 -9.23
N ILE A 8 -11.39 -4.66 -9.64
CA ILE A 8 -11.72 -5.95 -9.03
C ILE A 8 -10.61 -6.97 -9.29
N GLU A 9 -10.05 -7.00 -10.50
CA GLU A 9 -8.92 -7.88 -10.82
C GLU A 9 -7.71 -7.60 -9.93
N LEU A 10 -7.40 -6.32 -9.70
CA LEU A 10 -6.34 -5.91 -8.79
C LEU A 10 -6.62 -6.34 -7.35
N LEU A 11 -7.86 -6.21 -6.91
CA LEU A 11 -8.27 -6.62 -5.57
C LEU A 11 -8.16 -8.14 -5.40
N VAL A 12 -8.64 -8.91 -6.37
CA VAL A 12 -8.54 -10.39 -6.36
C VAL A 12 -7.08 -10.82 -6.31
N ASP A 13 -6.24 -10.20 -7.15
CA ASP A 13 -4.81 -10.48 -7.14
C ASP A 13 -4.19 -10.18 -5.78
N THR A 14 -4.53 -9.06 -5.17
CA THR A 14 -4.06 -8.68 -3.83
C THR A 14 -4.46 -9.72 -2.79
N TYR A 15 -5.72 -10.15 -2.77
CA TYR A 15 -6.18 -11.18 -1.83
C TYR A 15 -5.47 -12.51 -2.04
N ASN A 16 -5.32 -12.94 -3.28
CA ASN A 16 -4.66 -14.21 -3.57
C ASN A 16 -3.19 -14.22 -3.18
N HIS A 17 -2.51 -13.07 -3.23
CA HIS A 17 -1.10 -12.96 -2.91
C HIS A 17 -0.81 -12.62 -1.46
N ARG A 18 -1.59 -11.69 -0.89
CA ARG A 18 -1.31 -11.15 0.44
C ARG A 18 -2.18 -11.76 1.52
N HIS A 19 -3.35 -12.26 1.15
CA HIS A 19 -4.34 -12.78 2.08
C HIS A 19 -4.87 -14.18 1.69
N PRO A 20 -4.00 -15.10 1.21
CA PRO A 20 -4.45 -16.46 0.87
C PRO A 20 -4.98 -17.21 2.11
N ASP A 21 -4.48 -16.88 3.29
CA ASP A 21 -4.95 -17.42 4.56
C ASP A 21 -6.42 -17.05 4.82
N ALA A 22 -6.84 -15.84 4.48
CA ALA A 22 -8.23 -15.39 4.61
C ALA A 22 -9.15 -16.19 3.67
N ILE A 23 -8.73 -16.38 2.42
CA ILE A 23 -9.50 -17.18 1.45
C ILE A 23 -9.60 -18.63 1.94
N ASN A 24 -8.51 -19.17 2.50
CA ASN A 24 -8.52 -20.52 3.05
C ASN A 24 -9.44 -20.65 4.27
N LEU A 25 -9.52 -19.64 5.13
CA LEU A 25 -10.46 -19.62 6.25
C LEU A 25 -11.91 -19.71 5.75
N ILE A 26 -12.23 -18.97 4.68
CA ILE A 26 -13.55 -19.03 4.03
C ILE A 26 -13.84 -20.45 3.53
N SER A 27 -12.90 -21.08 2.84
CA SER A 27 -13.06 -22.47 2.37
C SER A 27 -13.32 -23.42 3.51
N LYS A 28 -12.54 -23.35 4.58
CA LYS A 28 -12.63 -24.29 5.71
C LYS A 28 -13.93 -24.15 6.48
N TYR A 29 -14.37 -22.94 6.77
CA TYR A 29 -15.45 -22.74 7.73
C TYR A 29 -16.74 -22.16 7.15
N PHE A 30 -16.68 -21.47 6.04
CA PHE A 30 -17.89 -21.08 5.33
C PHE A 30 -18.40 -22.22 4.42
N TYR A 31 -17.47 -22.89 3.72
CA TYR A 31 -17.81 -23.98 2.80
C TYR A 31 -17.60 -25.38 3.39
N GLY A 32 -17.09 -25.48 4.60
CA GLY A 32 -16.91 -26.76 5.28
C GLY A 32 -15.74 -27.62 4.79
N GLU A 33 -14.83 -27.05 4.00
CA GLU A 33 -13.65 -27.76 3.50
C GLU A 33 -12.54 -27.74 4.55
N THR A 34 -12.77 -28.41 5.68
CA THR A 34 -11.91 -28.33 6.87
C THR A 34 -10.49 -28.85 6.65
N GLN A 35 -10.25 -29.63 5.60
CA GLN A 35 -8.93 -30.14 5.25
C GLN A 35 -8.20 -29.29 4.20
N ALA A 36 -8.79 -28.18 3.77
CA ALA A 36 -8.17 -27.30 2.80
C ALA A 36 -6.88 -26.69 3.37
N THR A 37 -5.80 -26.74 2.60
CA THR A 37 -4.49 -26.19 2.94
C THR A 37 -4.19 -24.91 2.19
N MET A 38 -4.80 -24.74 1.00
CA MET A 38 -4.65 -23.56 0.14
C MET A 38 -5.97 -23.22 -0.50
N SER A 39 -6.20 -21.95 -0.70
CA SER A 39 -7.38 -21.45 -1.42
C SER A 39 -7.06 -20.15 -2.14
N GLU A 40 -7.74 -19.95 -3.26
CA GLU A 40 -7.63 -18.72 -4.04
C GLU A 40 -8.96 -18.40 -4.72
N ILE A 41 -9.15 -17.13 -5.09
CA ILE A 41 -10.26 -16.71 -5.94
C ILE A 41 -9.81 -16.98 -7.38
N THR A 42 -10.50 -17.90 -8.08
CA THR A 42 -10.09 -18.35 -9.43
C THR A 42 -10.94 -17.76 -10.54
N GLU A 43 -12.15 -17.35 -10.22
CA GLU A 43 -13.09 -16.80 -11.20
C GLU A 43 -14.00 -15.77 -10.54
N PHE A 44 -14.37 -14.75 -11.27
CA PHE A 44 -15.35 -13.78 -10.81
C PHE A 44 -15.94 -13.02 -12.00
N ASP A 45 -17.14 -12.52 -11.79
CA ASP A 45 -17.77 -11.51 -12.64
C ASP A 45 -18.66 -10.61 -11.77
N GLU A 46 -19.53 -9.83 -12.37
CA GLU A 46 -20.42 -8.94 -11.63
C GLU A 46 -21.48 -9.65 -10.78
N ASN A 47 -21.71 -10.94 -11.00
CA ASN A 47 -22.75 -11.74 -10.36
C ASN A 47 -22.22 -12.73 -9.31
N PHE A 48 -20.97 -13.16 -9.42
CA PHE A 48 -20.44 -14.20 -8.54
C PHE A 48 -18.92 -14.12 -8.40
N LEU A 49 -18.42 -14.84 -7.41
CA LEU A 49 -17.00 -15.23 -7.31
C LEU A 49 -16.89 -16.73 -7.05
N VAL A 50 -15.77 -17.31 -7.45
CA VAL A 50 -15.45 -18.72 -7.20
C VAL A 50 -14.21 -18.79 -6.32
N VAL A 51 -14.34 -19.52 -5.22
CA VAL A 51 -13.20 -19.88 -4.36
C VAL A 51 -12.83 -21.31 -4.67
N THR A 52 -11.59 -21.54 -5.03
CA THR A 52 -11.04 -22.86 -5.27
C THR A 52 -10.17 -23.26 -4.09
N SER A 53 -10.50 -24.36 -3.45
CA SER A 53 -9.73 -24.92 -2.33
C SER A 53 -8.99 -26.18 -2.75
N VAL A 54 -7.82 -26.39 -2.15
CA VAL A 54 -6.97 -27.55 -2.38
C VAL A 54 -6.68 -28.23 -1.04
N SER A 55 -6.87 -29.55 -1.00
CA SER A 55 -6.43 -30.39 0.11
C SER A 55 -5.45 -31.44 -0.45
N LEU A 56 -4.96 -32.32 0.42
CA LEU A 56 -4.06 -33.40 -0.01
C LEU A 56 -4.71 -34.37 -1.02
N THR A 57 -6.03 -34.47 -1.00
CA THR A 57 -6.77 -35.47 -1.78
C THR A 57 -7.61 -34.93 -2.90
N GLU A 58 -7.98 -33.64 -2.85
CA GLU A 58 -8.94 -33.10 -3.82
C GLU A 58 -8.82 -31.59 -4.00
N LYS A 59 -9.40 -31.12 -5.10
CA LYS A 59 -9.55 -29.71 -5.45
C LYS A 59 -11.03 -29.44 -5.64
N LYS A 60 -11.57 -28.43 -4.98
CA LYS A 60 -13.00 -28.08 -5.05
C LYS A 60 -13.21 -26.61 -5.36
N ASP A 61 -14.23 -26.36 -6.18
CA ASP A 61 -14.67 -25.00 -6.50
C ASP A 61 -15.99 -24.71 -5.80
N HIS A 62 -16.08 -23.54 -5.20
CA HIS A 62 -17.29 -23.04 -4.56
C HIS A 62 -17.67 -21.70 -5.15
N LYS A 63 -18.89 -21.61 -5.67
CA LYS A 63 -19.41 -20.38 -6.25
C LYS A 63 -20.26 -19.63 -5.23
N PHE A 64 -19.93 -18.37 -4.99
CA PHE A 64 -20.71 -17.46 -4.19
C PHE A 64 -21.42 -16.46 -5.10
N LYS A 65 -22.75 -16.47 -5.11
CA LYS A 65 -23.55 -15.53 -5.88
C LYS A 65 -23.83 -14.27 -5.06
N PHE A 66 -23.52 -13.10 -5.63
CA PHE A 66 -23.83 -11.84 -4.98
C PHE A 66 -25.35 -11.61 -4.99
N LEU A 67 -25.87 -10.96 -3.94
CA LEU A 67 -27.27 -10.58 -3.87
C LEU A 67 -27.65 -9.53 -4.91
N GLN A 68 -26.70 -8.65 -5.24
CA GLN A 68 -26.84 -7.62 -6.26
C GLN A 68 -25.60 -7.58 -7.13
N LYS A 69 -25.74 -7.11 -8.36
CA LYS A 69 -24.60 -6.94 -9.27
C LYS A 69 -23.54 -6.05 -8.66
N ILE A 70 -22.30 -6.50 -8.71
CA ILE A 70 -21.14 -5.75 -8.22
C ILE A 70 -20.69 -4.76 -9.29
N LYS A 71 -20.54 -3.50 -8.92
CA LYS A 71 -20.09 -2.42 -9.81
C LYS A 71 -18.69 -1.92 -9.46
N THR A 72 -18.30 -2.05 -8.20
CA THR A 72 -17.05 -1.49 -7.69
C THR A 72 -16.23 -2.53 -6.93
N SER A 73 -14.92 -2.30 -6.84
CA SER A 73 -14.03 -3.14 -6.02
C SER A 73 -14.40 -3.07 -4.54
N GLU A 74 -14.92 -1.94 -4.08
CA GLU A 74 -15.38 -1.78 -2.70
C GLU A 74 -16.55 -2.73 -2.39
N GLU A 75 -17.54 -2.81 -3.29
CA GLU A 75 -18.66 -3.76 -3.15
C GLU A 75 -18.18 -5.20 -3.14
N PHE A 76 -17.22 -5.53 -4.00
CA PHE A 76 -16.61 -6.86 -4.06
C PHE A 76 -15.92 -7.18 -2.73
N GLN A 77 -15.10 -6.26 -2.23
CA GLN A 77 -14.40 -6.42 -0.95
C GLN A 77 -15.36 -6.59 0.22
N ASN A 78 -16.46 -5.83 0.24
CA ASN A 78 -17.49 -5.96 1.28
C ASN A 78 -18.07 -7.37 1.34
N ASN A 79 -18.29 -7.99 0.18
CA ASN A 79 -18.75 -9.38 0.12
C ASN A 79 -17.70 -10.37 0.66
N LEU A 80 -16.41 -10.16 0.32
CA LEU A 80 -15.33 -10.98 0.87
C LEU A 80 -15.24 -10.87 2.40
N ILE A 81 -15.36 -9.67 2.92
CA ILE A 81 -15.31 -9.43 4.37
C ILE A 81 -16.50 -10.10 5.06
N LEU A 82 -17.70 -10.04 4.47
CA LEU A 82 -18.87 -10.76 5.01
C LEU A 82 -18.64 -12.27 5.07
N LEU A 83 -18.07 -12.86 4.02
CA LEU A 83 -17.72 -14.27 4.00
C LEU A 83 -16.69 -14.59 5.08
N LEU A 84 -15.70 -13.74 5.26
CA LEU A 84 -14.67 -13.92 6.28
C LEU A 84 -15.26 -13.84 7.70
N ILE A 85 -16.16 -12.90 7.96
CA ILE A 85 -16.85 -12.76 9.24
C ILE A 85 -17.65 -14.04 9.55
N GLN A 86 -18.42 -14.54 8.57
CA GLN A 86 -19.21 -15.75 8.73
C GLN A 86 -18.34 -16.99 8.94
N ALA A 87 -17.22 -17.08 8.21
CA ALA A 87 -16.25 -18.15 8.41
C ALA A 87 -15.67 -18.10 9.84
N ARG A 88 -15.31 -16.92 10.31
CA ARG A 88 -14.78 -16.74 11.68
C ARG A 88 -15.77 -17.15 12.75
N GLU A 89 -17.04 -16.86 12.58
CA GLU A 89 -18.08 -17.26 13.52
C GLU A 89 -18.19 -18.78 13.65
N LYS A 90 -17.95 -19.52 12.56
CA LYS A 90 -18.00 -20.98 12.53
C LYS A 90 -16.67 -21.63 12.90
N ALA A 91 -15.58 -20.90 12.90
CA ALA A 91 -14.25 -21.42 13.22
C ALA A 91 -14.13 -21.71 14.72
N PRO A 92 -13.37 -22.76 15.12
CA PRO A 92 -13.06 -22.96 16.52
C PRO A 92 -12.17 -21.84 17.05
N SER A 93 -12.23 -21.60 18.36
CA SER A 93 -11.42 -20.55 19.01
C SER A 93 -9.92 -20.78 18.87
N SER A 94 -9.50 -22.01 18.60
CA SER A 94 -8.09 -22.38 18.36
C SER A 94 -7.58 -21.99 16.98
N GLU A 95 -8.47 -21.63 16.04
CA GLU A 95 -8.05 -21.23 14.69
C GLU A 95 -7.41 -19.83 14.75
N PRO A 96 -6.14 -19.71 14.35
CA PRO A 96 -5.45 -18.41 14.44
C PRO A 96 -6.13 -17.34 13.58
N LEU A 97 -5.98 -16.08 14.00
CA LEU A 97 -6.41 -14.96 13.18
C LEU A 97 -5.61 -14.91 11.88
N THR A 98 -6.28 -14.60 10.79
CA THR A 98 -5.65 -14.36 9.50
C THR A 98 -4.95 -13.01 9.48
N ASN A 99 -4.05 -12.80 8.52
CA ASN A 99 -3.30 -11.54 8.41
C ASN A 99 -4.22 -10.32 8.27
N ILE A 100 -5.28 -10.43 7.46
CA ILE A 100 -6.22 -9.31 7.30
C ILE A 100 -7.01 -9.04 8.58
N GLU A 101 -7.37 -10.06 9.33
CA GLU A 101 -8.04 -9.90 10.62
C GLU A 101 -7.14 -9.19 11.64
N LYS A 102 -5.85 -9.53 11.66
CA LYS A 102 -4.86 -8.86 12.49
C LYS A 102 -4.70 -7.39 12.10
N GLU A 103 -4.69 -7.09 10.80
CA GLU A 103 -4.63 -5.72 10.30
C GLU A 103 -5.86 -4.91 10.71
N ILE A 104 -7.05 -5.52 10.64
CA ILE A 104 -8.30 -4.86 11.07
C ILE A 104 -8.24 -4.55 12.57
N GLU A 105 -7.77 -5.48 13.40
CA GLU A 105 -7.62 -5.25 14.83
C GLU A 105 -6.63 -4.13 15.13
N LYS A 106 -5.47 -4.12 14.48
CA LYS A 106 -4.48 -3.04 14.61
C LYS A 106 -5.06 -1.69 14.19
N THR A 107 -5.83 -1.68 13.11
CA THR A 107 -6.45 -0.45 12.59
C THR A 107 -7.44 0.16 13.59
N ARG A 108 -8.16 -0.67 14.35
CA ARG A 108 -9.09 -0.20 15.39
C ARG A 108 -8.39 0.51 16.55
N SER A 109 -7.12 0.20 16.79
CA SER A 109 -6.33 0.79 17.87
C SER A 109 -5.50 1.99 17.42
N LEU A 110 -5.60 2.41 16.16
CA LEU A 110 -4.84 3.54 15.64
C LEU A 110 -5.41 4.87 16.12
N ASP A 111 -4.51 5.80 16.44
CA ASP A 111 -4.85 7.12 16.94
C ASP A 111 -4.68 8.21 15.89
N THR A 112 -5.30 9.36 16.20
CA THR A 112 -5.11 10.60 15.46
C THR A 112 -4.15 11.49 16.25
N TYR A 113 -3.19 12.07 15.53
CA TYR A 113 -2.20 13.00 16.09
C TYR A 113 -2.35 14.33 15.38
N PHE A 114 -2.13 15.41 16.12
CA PHE A 114 -2.22 16.76 15.60
C PHE A 114 -0.85 17.41 15.56
N SER A 115 -0.45 17.90 14.42
CA SER A 115 0.88 18.45 14.20
C SER A 115 0.79 19.71 13.37
N GLU A 116 1.92 20.34 13.09
CA GLU A 116 1.97 21.53 12.26
C GLU A 116 3.21 21.52 11.35
N VAL A 117 3.13 22.26 10.26
CA VAL A 117 4.24 22.41 9.33
C VAL A 117 5.37 23.21 10.00
N LYS A 118 6.56 22.64 10.02
CA LYS A 118 7.79 23.30 10.46
C LYS A 118 8.53 23.94 9.29
N SER A 119 8.74 23.18 8.21
CA SER A 119 9.56 23.59 7.09
C SER A 119 9.27 22.81 5.82
N LYS A 120 9.73 23.36 4.69
CA LYS A 120 9.68 22.72 3.38
C LYS A 120 11.08 22.73 2.77
N LYS A 121 11.39 21.66 2.05
CA LYS A 121 12.66 21.50 1.34
C LYS A 121 12.42 20.85 -0.02
N VAL A 122 13.01 21.40 -1.06
CA VAL A 122 12.97 20.79 -2.39
C VAL A 122 13.93 19.61 -2.43
N ILE A 123 13.43 18.42 -2.76
CA ILE A 123 14.23 17.21 -2.94
C ILE A 123 14.63 17.06 -4.41
N SER A 124 13.65 17.23 -5.31
CA SER A 124 13.84 17.17 -6.76
C SER A 124 12.87 18.13 -7.43
N LYS A 125 12.86 18.13 -8.77
CA LYS A 125 11.92 18.96 -9.53
C LYS A 125 10.45 18.66 -9.23
N ASN A 126 10.14 17.45 -8.80
CA ASN A 126 8.75 17.04 -8.52
C ASN A 126 8.56 16.44 -7.13
N ILE A 127 9.52 16.59 -6.23
CA ILE A 127 9.38 16.12 -4.84
C ILE A 127 9.71 17.24 -3.87
N VAL A 128 8.80 17.49 -2.95
CA VAL A 128 9.02 18.42 -1.83
C VAL A 128 8.92 17.63 -0.52
N GLU A 129 9.86 17.89 0.39
CA GLU A 129 9.84 17.34 1.73
C GLU A 129 9.21 18.36 2.67
N ILE A 130 8.20 17.92 3.40
CA ILE A 130 7.58 18.71 4.45
C ILE A 130 7.93 18.08 5.79
N THR A 131 8.46 18.89 6.71
CA THR A 131 8.70 18.48 8.08
C THR A 131 7.55 18.96 8.94
N LEU A 132 6.92 18.03 9.65
CA LEU A 132 5.91 18.33 10.66
C LEU A 132 6.54 18.27 12.05
N GLN A 133 6.10 19.13 12.95
CA GLN A 133 6.56 19.16 14.33
C GLN A 133 5.40 19.28 15.30
N GLY A 134 5.61 18.76 16.50
CA GLY A 134 4.63 18.83 17.58
C GLY A 134 3.60 17.72 17.53
N GLY A 135 3.16 17.27 18.68
CA GLY A 135 2.10 16.27 18.82
C GLY A 135 2.44 14.87 18.37
N LEU A 136 3.71 14.56 18.09
CA LEU A 136 4.13 13.28 17.50
C LEU A 136 4.98 12.41 18.42
N GLU A 137 5.20 12.83 19.65
CA GLU A 137 6.07 12.12 20.61
C GLU A 137 5.60 10.69 20.89
N SER A 138 4.29 10.49 20.99
CA SER A 138 3.68 9.18 21.25
C SER A 138 3.43 8.36 20.00
N LEU A 139 3.74 8.90 18.81
CA LEU A 139 3.61 8.15 17.57
C LEU A 139 4.59 6.97 17.58
N PRO A 140 4.10 5.72 17.51
CA PRO A 140 4.99 4.55 17.59
C PRO A 140 5.82 4.37 16.32
N ASN A 141 7.01 3.77 16.46
CA ASN A 141 7.72 3.20 15.34
C ASN A 141 7.01 1.90 14.96
N PHE A 142 6.56 1.80 13.72
CA PHE A 142 5.69 0.70 13.33
C PHE A 142 6.30 -0.21 12.25
N GLY A 143 7.20 0.30 11.44
CA GLY A 143 7.83 -0.47 10.37
C GLY A 143 8.64 0.45 9.49
N ASN A 144 9.39 -0.14 8.55
CA ASN A 144 10.30 0.59 7.69
C ASN A 144 9.57 1.44 6.64
N ASP A 145 8.42 0.96 6.18
CA ASP A 145 7.54 1.66 5.25
C ASP A 145 6.36 2.35 5.97
N ALA A 146 6.52 2.70 7.24
CA ALA A 146 5.43 3.28 8.03
C ALA A 146 4.77 4.45 7.31
N PHE A 147 3.45 4.41 7.21
CA PHE A 147 2.67 5.45 6.56
C PHE A 147 1.49 5.90 7.41
N LEU A 148 1.09 7.15 7.20
CA LEU A 148 0.00 7.80 7.92
C LEU A 148 -1.04 8.31 6.93
N TYR A 149 -2.28 8.37 7.37
CA TYR A 149 -3.30 9.11 6.65
C TYR A 149 -3.23 10.58 7.06
N PHE A 150 -2.92 11.45 6.11
CA PHE A 150 -2.80 12.89 6.32
C PHE A 150 -4.10 13.57 5.99
N ILE A 151 -4.55 14.46 6.87
CA ILE A 151 -5.73 15.27 6.65
C ILE A 151 -5.31 16.74 6.76
N VAL A 152 -5.62 17.50 5.73
CA VAL A 152 -5.27 18.92 5.62
C VAL A 152 -6.48 19.73 5.18
N SER A 153 -6.45 21.04 5.42
CA SER A 153 -7.49 21.95 4.99
C SER A 153 -6.99 22.89 3.88
N LYS A 154 -7.86 23.19 2.93
CA LYS A 154 -7.64 24.24 1.94
C LYS A 154 -7.75 25.64 2.53
N GLU A 155 -8.42 25.77 3.69
CA GLU A 155 -8.61 27.06 4.35
C GLU A 155 -7.33 27.49 5.06
N LYS A 156 -6.93 28.72 4.85
CA LYS A 156 -5.82 29.32 5.57
C LYS A 156 -6.18 29.49 7.06
N ASN A 157 -5.18 29.28 7.93
CA ASN A 157 -5.35 29.41 9.37
C ASN A 157 -6.33 28.40 10.01
N PHE A 158 -6.67 27.34 9.29
CA PHE A 158 -7.49 26.28 9.84
C PHE A 158 -6.77 25.59 11.01
N LYS A 159 -7.52 25.28 12.08
CA LYS A 159 -7.01 24.52 13.24
C LYS A 159 -7.93 23.36 13.51
N PHE A 160 -7.36 22.15 13.64
CA PHE A 160 -8.12 20.98 14.07
C PHE A 160 -8.46 21.10 15.56
N SER A 161 -9.68 20.69 15.92
CA SER A 161 -10.06 20.56 17.32
C SER A 161 -9.51 19.23 17.87
N ASP A 162 -9.24 19.19 19.17
CA ASP A 162 -8.63 18.03 19.84
C ASP A 162 -9.50 16.77 19.80
N ASP A 163 -10.79 16.91 19.56
CA ASP A 163 -11.74 15.80 19.46
C ASP A 163 -11.98 15.32 18.02
N PHE A 164 -11.25 15.87 17.06
CA PHE A 164 -11.34 15.45 15.66
C PHE A 164 -10.83 14.01 15.50
N THR A 165 -11.57 13.19 14.73
CA THR A 165 -11.22 11.78 14.50
C THR A 165 -11.38 11.41 13.04
N MET A 166 -10.86 10.25 12.66
CA MET A 166 -11.09 9.68 11.32
C MET A 166 -12.59 9.48 11.04
N ALA A 167 -13.37 9.11 12.05
CA ALA A 167 -14.83 8.98 11.90
C ALA A 167 -15.46 10.32 11.57
N THR A 168 -15.04 11.40 12.23
CA THR A 168 -15.47 12.76 11.94
C THR A 168 -15.15 13.15 10.49
N PHE A 169 -13.91 12.88 10.06
CA PHE A 169 -13.49 13.15 8.68
C PHE A 169 -14.33 12.40 7.65
N ARG A 170 -14.56 11.10 7.87
CA ARG A 170 -15.37 10.27 6.96
C ARG A 170 -16.80 10.76 6.87
N SER A 171 -17.38 11.15 8.01
CA SER A 171 -18.74 11.72 8.05
C SER A 171 -18.84 13.04 7.29
N LEU A 172 -17.87 13.92 7.44
CA LEU A 172 -17.81 15.18 6.71
C LEU A 172 -17.70 14.96 5.20
N LYS A 173 -16.83 14.04 4.78
CA LYS A 173 -16.68 13.71 3.35
C LYS A 173 -17.93 13.09 2.74
N ALA A 174 -18.67 12.28 3.50
CA ALA A 174 -19.88 11.64 3.03
C ALA A 174 -21.06 12.61 2.94
N SER A 175 -21.15 13.60 3.85
CA SER A 175 -22.29 14.53 3.95
C SER A 175 -22.08 15.87 3.25
N ASP A 176 -20.83 16.25 2.99
CA ASP A 176 -20.47 17.55 2.41
C ASP A 176 -19.27 17.41 1.48
N GLU A 177 -19.53 17.27 0.18
CA GLU A 177 -18.50 17.20 -0.86
C GLU A 177 -17.69 18.50 -0.98
N SER A 178 -18.22 19.62 -0.46
CA SER A 178 -17.55 20.93 -0.50
C SER A 178 -16.65 21.18 0.70
N THR A 179 -16.50 20.22 1.62
CA THR A 179 -15.61 20.40 2.79
C THR A 179 -14.21 20.79 2.35
N SER A 180 -13.59 21.71 3.10
CA SER A 180 -12.22 22.13 2.87
C SER A 180 -11.18 21.06 3.19
N LEU A 181 -11.59 19.97 3.86
CA LEU A 181 -10.70 18.91 4.31
C LEU A 181 -10.47 17.87 3.22
N ASN A 182 -9.20 17.48 3.05
CA ASN A 182 -8.78 16.42 2.15
C ASN A 182 -7.78 15.52 2.84
N GLY A 183 -7.76 14.25 2.45
CA GLY A 183 -6.86 13.28 3.04
C GLY A 183 -6.28 12.30 2.03
N ALA A 184 -5.10 11.79 2.35
CA ALA A 184 -4.43 10.71 1.61
C ALA A 184 -3.32 10.10 2.47
N TYR A 185 -2.92 8.88 2.11
CA TYR A 185 -1.80 8.21 2.75
C TYR A 185 -0.46 8.70 2.21
N TYR A 186 0.49 8.93 3.13
CA TYR A 186 1.87 9.25 2.81
C TYR A 186 2.82 8.53 3.76
N THR A 187 4.00 8.18 3.27
CA THR A 187 5.03 7.49 4.04
C THR A 187 5.78 8.45 4.94
N ILE A 188 6.11 8.00 6.14
CA ILE A 188 7.07 8.68 7.01
C ILE A 188 8.46 8.40 6.45
N ARG A 189 9.12 9.44 5.90
CA ARG A 189 10.47 9.28 5.37
C ARG A 189 11.49 9.14 6.51
N ARG A 190 11.39 9.97 7.53
CA ARG A 190 12.19 9.93 8.75
C ARG A 190 11.36 10.41 9.95
N LYS A 191 11.65 9.82 11.11
CA LYS A 191 11.05 10.24 12.37
C LYS A 191 12.13 10.59 13.37
N ARG A 192 12.00 11.75 14.00
CA ARG A 192 12.70 12.16 15.21
C ARG A 192 11.68 12.23 16.36
N THR A 193 12.11 12.56 17.57
CA THR A 193 11.24 12.48 18.75
C THR A 193 9.86 13.11 18.55
N ASN A 194 9.81 14.33 18.03
CA ASN A 194 8.56 15.07 17.84
C ASN A 194 8.45 15.68 16.45
N GLU A 195 9.10 15.08 15.48
CA GLU A 195 9.09 15.53 14.09
C GLU A 195 9.02 14.34 13.14
N ILE A 196 8.40 14.55 11.99
CA ILE A 196 8.45 13.61 10.86
C ILE A 196 8.71 14.38 9.57
N ASP A 197 9.46 13.74 8.67
CA ASP A 197 9.67 14.20 7.30
C ASP A 197 8.81 13.37 6.35
N VAL A 198 8.11 14.02 5.45
CA VAL A 198 7.21 13.39 4.48
C VAL A 198 7.44 13.97 3.11
N TRP A 199 7.53 13.10 2.10
CA TRP A 199 7.73 13.54 0.72
C TRP A 199 6.41 13.58 -0.03
N PHE A 200 6.14 14.70 -0.68
CA PHE A 200 4.97 14.89 -1.54
C PHE A 200 5.45 15.00 -2.99
N VAL A 201 4.80 14.23 -3.86
CA VAL A 201 5.11 14.27 -5.30
C VAL A 201 4.21 15.30 -5.96
N LEU A 202 4.85 16.26 -6.63
CA LEU A 202 4.18 17.35 -7.34
C LEU A 202 3.95 16.94 -8.79
N HIS A 203 2.75 17.13 -9.28
CA HIS A 203 2.35 16.81 -10.64
C HIS A 203 1.89 18.09 -11.35
N SER A 204 1.87 18.06 -12.69
CA SER A 204 1.32 19.16 -13.50
C SER A 204 -0.17 19.40 -13.24
N ASN A 205 -0.87 18.37 -12.77
CA ASN A 205 -2.27 18.44 -12.36
C ASN A 205 -2.41 17.81 -10.97
N PRO A 206 -1.99 18.53 -9.91
CA PRO A 206 -1.87 17.96 -8.58
C PRO A 206 -3.24 17.65 -7.96
N GLY A 207 -3.29 16.56 -7.19
CA GLY A 207 -4.39 16.30 -6.29
C GLY A 207 -4.38 17.26 -5.10
N PRO A 208 -5.41 17.22 -4.23
CA PRO A 208 -5.55 18.18 -3.12
C PRO A 208 -4.38 18.21 -2.15
N LEU A 209 -3.78 17.06 -1.84
CA LEU A 209 -2.65 16.98 -0.90
C LEU A 209 -1.36 17.52 -1.51
N ALA A 210 -1.10 17.22 -2.78
CA ALA A 210 0.07 17.76 -3.50
C ALA A 210 -0.05 19.29 -3.65
N ASP A 211 -1.23 19.79 -3.96
CA ASP A 211 -1.51 21.23 -4.03
C ASP A 211 -1.30 21.90 -2.67
N TRP A 212 -1.82 21.29 -1.60
CA TRP A 212 -1.58 21.75 -0.23
C TRP A 212 -0.07 21.81 0.09
N ALA A 213 0.65 20.72 -0.23
CA ALA A 213 2.09 20.63 0.04
C ALA A 213 2.89 21.75 -0.65
N GLU A 214 2.48 22.11 -1.87
CA GLU A 214 3.11 23.18 -2.61
C GLU A 214 2.84 24.56 -1.98
N LYS A 215 1.65 24.78 -1.42
CA LYS A 215 1.17 26.07 -0.93
C LYS A 215 1.24 26.26 0.58
N CYS A 216 1.48 25.21 1.35
CA CYS A 216 1.45 25.30 2.81
C CYS A 216 2.54 26.21 3.37
N ASP A 217 2.26 26.77 4.53
CA ASP A 217 3.16 27.66 5.27
C ASP A 217 3.50 27.07 6.64
N GLU A 218 4.59 27.54 7.22
CA GLU A 218 4.97 27.21 8.59
C GLU A 218 3.80 27.49 9.55
N GLY A 219 3.50 26.53 10.41
CA GLY A 219 2.41 26.62 11.38
C GLY A 219 1.07 26.06 10.88
N ASP A 220 0.94 25.73 9.59
CA ASP A 220 -0.30 25.13 9.10
C ASP A 220 -0.57 23.81 9.79
N SER A 221 -1.83 23.62 10.20
CA SER A 221 -2.29 22.47 10.99
C SER A 221 -2.49 21.23 10.13
N VAL A 222 -2.07 20.08 10.63
CA VAL A 222 -2.20 18.78 9.97
C VAL A 222 -2.69 17.76 11.01
N ALA A 223 -3.68 16.95 10.64
CA ALA A 223 -4.04 15.76 11.41
C ALA A 223 -3.48 14.54 10.71
N VAL A 224 -2.92 13.60 11.47
CA VAL A 224 -2.40 12.33 10.93
C VAL A 224 -2.95 11.17 11.73
N TRP A 225 -3.26 10.09 11.02
CA TRP A 225 -3.83 8.88 11.62
C TRP A 225 -3.00 7.67 11.21
N GLY A 226 -2.67 6.83 12.17
CA GLY A 226 -1.85 5.64 11.94
C GLY A 226 -0.93 5.34 13.12
N PRO A 227 0.25 4.75 12.89
CA PRO A 227 0.83 4.37 11.59
C PRO A 227 0.41 2.98 11.13
N ARG A 228 0.55 2.74 9.83
CA ARG A 228 0.38 1.43 9.21
C ARG A 228 1.67 1.04 8.47
N SER A 229 1.79 -0.25 8.14
CA SER A 229 2.95 -0.78 7.42
C SER A 229 2.51 -1.93 6.52
N SER A 230 3.20 -2.10 5.40
CA SER A 230 3.00 -3.23 4.48
C SER A 230 4.28 -4.03 4.25
N TYR A 231 5.43 -3.52 4.68
CA TYR A 231 6.72 -4.17 4.56
C TYR A 231 6.79 -5.37 5.50
N ASN A 232 7.01 -6.56 4.93
CA ASN A 232 6.91 -7.81 5.68
C ASN A 232 7.85 -8.87 5.10
N PRO A 233 9.18 -8.68 5.19
CA PRO A 233 10.12 -9.69 4.67
C PRO A 233 10.08 -10.96 5.51
N PRO A 234 10.35 -12.13 4.90
CA PRO A 234 10.56 -13.36 5.65
C PRO A 234 11.84 -13.29 6.50
N GLU A 235 12.00 -14.23 7.42
CA GLU A 235 13.15 -14.24 8.33
C GLU A 235 14.49 -14.32 7.62
N GLU A 236 14.57 -15.14 6.57
CA GLU A 236 15.81 -15.34 5.80
C GLU A 236 15.71 -14.70 4.42
N VAL A 237 16.38 -13.57 4.24
CA VAL A 237 16.49 -12.89 2.96
C VAL A 237 17.96 -12.74 2.61
N ALA A 238 18.36 -13.31 1.48
CA ALA A 238 19.72 -13.17 0.96
C ALA A 238 19.88 -11.94 0.07
N GLN A 239 18.81 -11.54 -0.65
CA GLN A 239 18.80 -10.38 -1.51
C GLN A 239 17.47 -9.64 -1.42
N TYR A 240 17.55 -8.34 -1.20
CA TYR A 240 16.40 -7.46 -1.33
C TYR A 240 16.38 -6.78 -2.69
N VAL A 241 15.23 -6.74 -3.31
CA VAL A 241 14.99 -5.96 -4.54
C VAL A 241 13.88 -4.97 -4.24
N PHE A 242 14.18 -3.68 -4.41
CA PHE A 242 13.23 -2.60 -4.17
C PHE A 242 12.84 -1.94 -5.50
N ILE A 243 11.55 -1.77 -5.73
CA ILE A 243 11.03 -1.16 -6.96
C ILE A 243 10.10 0.00 -6.56
N ALA A 244 10.43 1.22 -6.97
CA ALA A 244 9.70 2.40 -6.52
C ALA A 244 9.63 3.51 -7.56
N ASP A 245 8.43 4.04 -7.79
CA ASP A 245 8.28 5.36 -8.37
C ASP A 245 8.48 6.43 -7.28
N GLU A 246 8.32 7.70 -7.61
CA GLU A 246 8.55 8.79 -6.64
C GLU A 246 7.68 8.65 -5.39
N THR A 247 6.45 8.13 -5.51
CA THR A 247 5.54 7.98 -4.36
C THR A 247 6.02 6.94 -3.36
N ALA A 248 6.78 5.95 -3.81
CA ALA A 248 7.26 4.84 -2.99
C ALA A 248 8.74 4.97 -2.59
N GLN A 249 9.49 5.85 -3.22
CA GLN A 249 10.91 6.03 -2.91
C GLN A 249 11.17 6.36 -1.44
N PRO A 250 10.37 7.21 -0.75
CA PRO A 250 10.60 7.45 0.67
C PRO A 250 10.45 6.17 1.52
N ALA A 251 9.51 5.30 1.18
CA ALA A 251 9.33 4.01 1.87
C ALA A 251 10.54 3.10 1.66
N VAL A 252 11.00 2.98 0.43
CA VAL A 252 12.16 2.15 0.08
C VAL A 252 13.42 2.68 0.73
N LEU A 253 13.67 3.98 0.69
CA LEU A 253 14.83 4.58 1.35
C LEU A 253 14.83 4.30 2.86
N SER A 254 13.68 4.36 3.49
CA SER A 254 13.54 4.03 4.92
C SER A 254 13.82 2.56 5.18
N CYS A 255 13.37 1.66 4.30
CA CYS A 255 13.71 0.24 4.39
C CYS A 255 15.22 0.00 4.25
N ILE A 256 15.85 0.62 3.27
CA ILE A 256 17.30 0.49 3.02
C ILE A 256 18.11 0.97 4.24
N GLU A 257 17.74 2.07 4.85
CA GLU A 257 18.42 2.63 6.03
C GLU A 257 18.42 1.67 7.22
N ASN A 258 17.45 0.76 7.29
CA ASN A 258 17.35 -0.22 8.36
C ASN A 258 18.03 -1.57 8.03
N LEU A 259 18.54 -1.74 6.82
CA LEU A 259 19.36 -2.88 6.48
C LEU A 259 20.75 -2.72 7.12
N THR A 260 21.33 -3.83 7.59
CA THR A 260 22.67 -3.82 8.20
C THR A 260 23.75 -4.26 7.20
N ASN A 261 23.72 -5.53 6.80
CA ASN A 261 24.73 -6.09 5.88
C ASN A 261 24.10 -6.85 4.71
N GLU A 262 22.79 -6.76 4.57
CA GLU A 262 22.05 -7.49 3.54
C GLU A 262 22.32 -6.87 2.16
N LYS A 263 22.46 -7.73 1.17
CA LYS A 263 22.59 -7.33 -0.23
C LYS A 263 21.25 -6.77 -0.73
N TYR A 264 21.31 -5.64 -1.43
CA TYR A 264 20.10 -5.08 -2.04
C TYR A 264 20.40 -4.39 -3.36
N ILE A 265 19.36 -4.24 -4.17
CA ILE A 265 19.31 -3.38 -5.33
C ILE A 265 18.02 -2.57 -5.26
N GLY A 266 18.11 -1.28 -5.55
CA GLY A 266 16.94 -0.41 -5.72
C GLY A 266 16.76 -0.05 -7.19
N ILE A 267 15.53 -0.11 -7.67
CA ILE A 267 15.15 0.32 -9.02
C ILE A 267 14.19 1.48 -8.85
N PHE A 268 14.69 2.69 -9.09
CA PHE A 268 13.96 3.93 -8.89
C PHE A 268 13.50 4.50 -10.21
N GLU A 269 12.21 4.73 -10.33
CA GLU A 269 11.61 5.33 -11.50
C GLU A 269 11.39 6.82 -11.28
N THR A 270 11.77 7.62 -12.28
CA THR A 270 11.41 9.03 -12.33
C THR A 270 11.18 9.45 -13.79
N LYS A 271 10.82 10.72 -14.01
CA LYS A 271 10.48 11.21 -15.33
C LYS A 271 11.67 11.14 -16.29
N ASN A 272 12.78 11.74 -15.91
CA ASN A 272 14.06 11.73 -16.66
C ASN A 272 15.19 12.12 -15.71
N LYS A 273 16.42 12.15 -16.22
CA LYS A 273 17.63 12.42 -15.43
C LYS A 273 17.58 13.75 -14.64
N LYS A 274 16.88 14.76 -15.13
CA LYS A 274 16.76 16.05 -14.44
C LYS A 274 15.94 15.99 -13.16
N TYR A 275 15.19 14.90 -12.96
CA TYR A 275 14.33 14.66 -11.80
C TYR A 275 15.01 13.79 -10.72
N GLU A 276 16.25 13.34 -10.97
CA GLU A 276 17.05 12.64 -9.97
C GLU A 276 17.37 13.56 -8.81
N TYR A 277 17.72 12.97 -7.70
CA TYR A 277 18.16 13.68 -6.49
C TYR A 277 19.31 12.93 -5.84
N ASP A 278 20.00 13.56 -4.88
CA ASP A 278 21.12 12.97 -4.15
C ASP A 278 20.65 11.78 -3.29
N LEU A 279 21.22 10.62 -3.53
CA LEU A 279 20.93 9.39 -2.82
C LEU A 279 21.82 9.17 -1.59
N GLU A 280 22.59 10.18 -1.19
CA GLU A 280 23.41 10.16 0.04
C GLU A 280 24.32 8.92 0.17
N GLY A 281 25.00 8.54 -0.91
CA GLY A 281 25.93 7.41 -0.92
C GLY A 281 25.34 6.06 -1.33
N LEU A 282 24.05 6.00 -1.65
CA LEU A 282 23.37 4.76 -2.07
C LEU A 282 23.38 4.57 -3.59
N SER A 283 24.04 5.45 -4.33
CA SER A 283 24.00 5.49 -5.81
C SER A 283 24.51 4.22 -6.48
N ASP A 284 25.44 3.46 -5.84
CA ASP A 284 25.99 2.23 -6.42
C ASP A 284 24.96 1.09 -6.43
N CYS A 285 24.01 1.10 -5.51
CA CYS A 285 23.01 0.05 -5.34
C CYS A 285 21.64 0.44 -5.90
N ILE A 286 21.47 1.67 -6.36
CA ILE A 286 20.20 2.17 -6.91
C ILE A 286 20.37 2.46 -8.40
N LYS A 287 19.49 1.87 -9.19
CA LYS A 287 19.42 2.10 -10.64
C LYS A 287 18.20 2.97 -10.95
N TRP A 288 18.44 4.06 -11.67
CA TRP A 288 17.36 4.90 -12.16
C TRP A 288 16.82 4.36 -13.49
N VAL A 289 15.49 4.38 -13.64
CA VAL A 289 14.79 4.12 -14.90
C VAL A 289 13.89 5.32 -15.18
N TYR A 290 13.73 5.67 -16.47
CA TYR A 290 13.08 6.91 -16.85
C TYR A 290 11.83 6.67 -17.67
N ARG A 291 10.73 7.29 -17.27
CA ARG A 291 9.46 7.19 -17.98
C ARG A 291 9.52 7.79 -19.39
N ASP A 292 10.28 8.86 -19.57
CA ASP A 292 10.40 9.52 -20.88
C ASP A 292 11.07 8.64 -21.94
N ASP A 293 11.87 7.66 -21.53
CA ASP A 293 12.62 6.78 -22.44
C ASP A 293 11.84 5.52 -22.86
N HIS A 294 10.69 5.26 -22.24
CA HIS A 294 9.97 3.99 -22.42
C HIS A 294 8.47 4.17 -22.48
N ASP A 295 7.77 3.35 -23.28
CA ASP A 295 6.34 3.13 -23.06
C ASP A 295 6.13 2.22 -21.84
N GLN A 296 4.88 2.00 -21.44
CA GLN A 296 4.57 1.20 -20.23
C GLN A 296 5.12 -0.23 -20.29
N LYS A 297 4.99 -0.89 -21.44
CA LYS A 297 5.46 -2.27 -21.61
C LYS A 297 6.98 -2.35 -21.57
N ASP A 298 7.65 -1.41 -22.19
CA ASP A 298 9.11 -1.35 -22.22
C ASP A 298 9.68 -1.03 -20.85
N LEU A 299 9.03 -0.16 -20.10
CA LEU A 299 9.42 0.17 -18.72
C LEU A 299 9.35 -1.06 -17.83
N ILE A 300 8.26 -1.82 -17.92
CA ILE A 300 8.10 -3.07 -17.16
C ILE A 300 9.21 -4.07 -17.52
N ARG A 301 9.48 -4.25 -18.81
CA ARG A 301 10.56 -5.14 -19.29
C ARG A 301 11.93 -4.70 -18.76
N GLU A 302 12.21 -3.42 -18.79
CA GLU A 302 13.47 -2.86 -18.29
C GLU A 302 13.63 -3.12 -16.79
N ILE A 303 12.59 -2.90 -16.00
CA ILE A 303 12.60 -3.18 -14.56
C ILE A 303 12.84 -4.67 -14.31
N VAL A 304 12.10 -5.54 -14.98
CA VAL A 304 12.22 -7.00 -14.81
C VAL A 304 13.61 -7.52 -15.17
N LYS A 305 14.24 -6.95 -16.20
CA LYS A 305 15.63 -7.29 -16.57
C LYS A 305 16.61 -7.04 -15.44
N LEU A 306 16.41 -5.98 -14.66
CA LEU A 306 17.30 -5.59 -13.56
C LEU A 306 17.13 -6.50 -12.34
N VAL A 307 16.04 -7.26 -12.26
CA VAL A 307 15.78 -8.17 -11.14
C VAL A 307 16.41 -9.52 -11.42
N LYS A 308 17.56 -9.80 -10.81
CA LYS A 308 18.23 -11.08 -10.95
C LYS A 308 17.56 -12.13 -10.08
N LYS A 309 17.29 -13.31 -10.64
CA LYS A 309 16.73 -14.42 -9.90
C LYS A 309 17.82 -15.10 -9.07
N GLU A 310 17.76 -14.87 -7.77
CA GLU A 310 18.64 -15.49 -6.79
C GLU A 310 17.78 -16.16 -5.69
N LYS A 311 18.35 -17.15 -5.03
CA LYS A 311 17.66 -17.83 -3.91
C LYS A 311 17.44 -16.86 -2.76
N ASN A 312 16.31 -16.98 -2.09
CA ASN A 312 15.92 -16.14 -0.95
C ASN A 312 15.91 -14.64 -1.28
N THR A 313 15.38 -14.31 -2.45
CA THR A 313 15.13 -12.93 -2.86
C THR A 313 13.76 -12.47 -2.36
N TYR A 314 13.71 -11.30 -1.73
CA TYR A 314 12.47 -10.64 -1.37
C TYR A 314 12.32 -9.36 -2.18
N ILE A 315 11.20 -9.22 -2.87
CA ILE A 315 10.91 -8.07 -3.72
C ILE A 315 9.85 -7.21 -3.02
N PHE A 316 10.20 -5.99 -2.74
CA PHE A 316 9.28 -5.01 -2.15
C PHE A 316 9.24 -3.76 -2.99
N GLY A 317 8.05 -3.26 -3.23
CA GLY A 317 7.91 -2.01 -3.96
C GLY A 317 6.49 -1.51 -3.99
N ALA A 318 6.33 -0.33 -4.56
CA ALA A 318 5.03 0.28 -4.73
C ALA A 318 5.05 1.31 -5.86
N GLY A 319 3.86 1.67 -6.30
CA GLY A 319 3.66 2.64 -7.35
C GLY A 319 2.23 2.58 -7.87
N GLU A 320 2.05 2.86 -9.15
CA GLU A 320 0.73 2.81 -9.80
C GLU A 320 0.19 1.37 -9.81
N GLY A 321 -1.08 1.21 -9.41
CA GLY A 321 -1.68 -0.10 -9.15
C GLY A 321 -1.61 -1.08 -10.33
N LYS A 322 -1.96 -0.65 -11.53
CA LYS A 322 -1.92 -1.50 -12.73
C LYS A 322 -0.50 -1.93 -13.08
N ARG A 323 0.47 -1.04 -12.90
CA ARG A 323 1.87 -1.36 -13.12
C ARG A 323 2.36 -2.38 -12.11
N MET A 324 2.00 -2.23 -10.86
CA MET A 324 2.39 -3.20 -9.81
C MET A 324 1.81 -4.59 -10.11
N PHE A 325 0.58 -4.64 -10.60
CA PHE A 325 -0.04 -5.88 -11.06
C PHE A 325 0.75 -6.52 -12.21
N ALA A 326 1.07 -5.72 -13.24
CA ALA A 326 1.81 -6.20 -14.42
C ALA A 326 3.23 -6.66 -14.04
N LEU A 327 3.91 -5.94 -13.16
CA LEU A 327 5.22 -6.32 -12.64
C LEU A 327 5.16 -7.64 -11.87
N ARG A 328 4.15 -7.81 -11.02
CA ARG A 328 3.97 -9.06 -10.26
C ARG A 328 3.82 -10.25 -11.20
N ARG A 329 2.98 -10.11 -12.22
CA ARG A 329 2.80 -11.16 -13.23
C ARG A 329 4.10 -11.49 -13.96
N ALA A 330 4.83 -10.48 -14.42
CA ALA A 330 6.09 -10.65 -15.11
C ALA A 330 7.16 -11.30 -14.22
N LEU A 331 7.23 -10.94 -12.96
CA LEU A 331 8.18 -11.54 -12.01
C LEU A 331 7.82 -13.00 -11.70
N LYS A 332 6.55 -13.33 -11.61
CA LYS A 332 6.11 -14.73 -11.47
C LYS A 332 6.49 -15.56 -12.70
N GLU A 333 6.31 -15.03 -13.88
CA GLU A 333 6.73 -15.67 -15.13
C GLU A 333 8.25 -15.89 -15.17
N LYS A 334 9.01 -14.96 -14.57
CA LYS A 334 10.47 -15.11 -14.41
C LYS A 334 10.85 -16.18 -13.40
N GLY A 335 9.89 -16.67 -12.59
CA GLY A 335 10.07 -17.78 -11.67
C GLY A 335 10.10 -17.41 -10.19
N PHE A 336 9.78 -16.17 -9.83
CA PHE A 336 9.65 -15.78 -8.42
C PHE A 336 8.34 -16.30 -7.84
N SER A 337 8.40 -16.75 -6.58
CA SER A 337 7.21 -17.19 -5.84
C SER A 337 6.37 -15.99 -5.42
N ALA A 338 5.04 -16.17 -5.41
CA ALA A 338 4.12 -15.14 -4.96
C ALA A 338 4.46 -14.56 -3.58
N ARG A 339 4.86 -15.43 -2.65
CA ARG A 339 5.21 -15.02 -1.27
C ARG A 339 6.44 -14.12 -1.19
N ASP A 340 7.29 -14.15 -2.21
CA ASP A 340 8.53 -13.37 -2.28
C ASP A 340 8.34 -12.02 -2.96
N ILE A 341 7.13 -11.74 -3.44
CA ILE A 341 6.79 -10.51 -4.16
C ILE A 341 5.75 -9.71 -3.37
N ASN A 342 6.17 -8.56 -2.85
CA ASN A 342 5.30 -7.64 -2.12
C ASN A 342 5.27 -6.29 -2.84
N LEU A 343 4.42 -6.20 -3.86
CA LEU A 343 4.23 -5.00 -4.68
C LEU A 343 2.86 -4.40 -4.40
N ILE A 344 2.82 -3.12 -4.06
CA ILE A 344 1.62 -2.45 -3.55
C ILE A 344 1.22 -1.31 -4.48
N GLY A 345 -0.07 -1.21 -4.80
CA GLY A 345 -0.61 -0.04 -5.48
C GLY A 345 -0.76 1.12 -4.50
N TYR A 346 0.06 2.15 -4.64
CA TYR A 346 -0.04 3.37 -3.84
C TYR A 346 -0.99 4.39 -4.45
N TRP A 347 -1.17 4.34 -5.74
CA TRP A 347 -2.06 5.26 -6.46
C TRP A 347 -2.56 4.60 -7.74
N LYS A 348 -3.57 5.20 -8.36
CA LYS A 348 -4.10 4.75 -9.64
C LYS A 348 -4.41 5.94 -10.55
N LYS A 349 -4.21 5.69 -11.86
CA LYS A 349 -4.56 6.67 -12.89
C LYS A 349 -6.06 6.84 -13.02
#